data_e6e56c97d79852d8b58907056e0b2a7c
#
_entry.id   e6e56c97d79852d8b58907056e0b2a7c
#
_cell.length_a   1.000
_cell.length_b   1.000
_cell.length_c   1.000
_cell.angle_alpha   90.00
_cell.angle_beta   90.00
_cell.angle_gamma   90.00
#
_symmetry.space_group_name_H-M   'P 1'
#
loop_
_entity.id
_entity.type
_entity.pdbx_description
1 polymer ?
#
loop_
_entity_poly.entity_id
_entity_poly.type
_entity_poly.pdbx_seq_one_letter_code
_entity_poly.pdbx_strand_id
1 'polypeptide(L)'
;MKLNRTIFLTVAAAIIIGAFAGCSSDDDGGVQIPPPSTGGDPVDAPYEDPEGLTITKRYDGYPEGVYVRSFEMPLSGGQKIVGYYAVLDFVENPDLQFLPRFSTGKKPTKYFSDHLAEGADNLFLAVNGGFFVMTAPPRSYCLLVSDGVVNSRPDPYEWTGPSSSPYQFFPVRGAMGRMADGKFETAWVYCVADDAQRPYAFPSPLDNDERIPSFMPSAPTSKTPGAELWEPQQAIGAGPMLVRDSLNVAEDSYYREVLHYMGQGINGMGRRPRTALGATRSQRRMVVIVCNGDKVQSSAGITLPELGDLFLRFGCVMAVNLDGGGSSAFVGREGTLLNGLPAERTMPTAVIFAEKK
;
A
#
# COMPACT_ATOMS: atom_id res chain seq x y z
N MET A 1 -53.46 17.35 -46.35
CA MET A 1 -54.47 18.04 -45.53
C MET A 1 -54.40 17.57 -44.11
N LYS A 2 -54.34 18.50 -43.22
CA LYS A 2 -54.22 18.46 -41.71
C LYS A 2 -52.81 18.48 -41.07
N LEU A 3 -52.48 19.68 -40.71
CA LEU A 3 -51.53 20.10 -39.67
C LEU A 3 -51.84 19.43 -38.34
N ASN A 4 -50.82 19.09 -37.56
CA ASN A 4 -50.92 19.15 -36.11
C ASN A 4 -49.62 19.67 -35.47
N ARG A 5 -49.85 20.59 -34.56
CA ARG A 5 -48.92 21.49 -33.89
C ARG A 5 -48.11 20.79 -32.83
N THR A 6 -46.83 21.13 -32.81
CA THR A 6 -45.88 20.92 -31.70
C THR A 6 -46.26 21.79 -30.50
N ILE A 7 -46.37 21.19 -29.32
CA ILE A 7 -46.49 21.91 -28.06
C ILE A 7 -45.19 21.63 -27.29
N PHE A 8 -44.41 22.69 -27.08
CA PHE A 8 -43.28 22.69 -26.12
C PHE A 8 -43.85 22.83 -24.71
N LEU A 9 -43.57 21.87 -23.84
CA LEU A 9 -43.78 22.01 -22.41
C LEU A 9 -42.42 22.19 -21.73
N THR A 10 -42.21 23.39 -21.21
CA THR A 10 -41.13 23.73 -20.30
C THR A 10 -41.52 23.22 -18.90
N VAL A 11 -40.78 22.30 -18.34
CA VAL A 11 -40.94 21.88 -16.94
C VAL A 11 -39.80 22.52 -16.11
N ALA A 12 -40.22 23.46 -15.27
CA ALA A 12 -39.35 24.03 -14.24
C ALA A 12 -39.18 23.00 -13.10
N ALA A 13 -37.95 22.63 -12.80
CA ALA A 13 -37.65 21.79 -11.64
C ALA A 13 -37.60 22.66 -10.39
N ALA A 14 -38.53 22.45 -9.48
CA ALA A 14 -38.50 22.99 -8.14
C ALA A 14 -37.70 22.03 -7.25
N ILE A 15 -36.62 22.53 -6.63
CA ILE A 15 -35.83 21.81 -5.64
C ILE A 15 -36.62 21.83 -4.32
N ILE A 16 -37.10 20.68 -3.89
CA ILE A 16 -37.67 20.49 -2.55
C ILE A 16 -36.56 19.84 -1.68
N ILE A 17 -36.04 20.62 -0.75
CA ILE A 17 -35.21 20.13 0.35
C ILE A 17 -36.13 19.44 1.36
N GLY A 18 -36.20 18.13 1.31
CA GLY A 18 -36.89 17.31 2.30
C GLY A 18 -35.90 16.80 3.35
N ALA A 19 -35.99 17.30 4.57
CA ALA A 19 -35.34 16.72 5.72
C ALA A 19 -36.01 15.38 6.05
N PHE A 20 -35.33 14.27 5.84
CA PHE A 20 -35.72 12.99 6.41
C PHE A 20 -34.95 12.76 7.72
N ALA A 21 -35.65 12.96 8.82
CA ALA A 21 -35.27 12.37 10.09
C ALA A 21 -35.75 10.91 10.07
N GLY A 22 -34.81 9.98 9.89
CA GLY A 22 -35.05 8.55 10.01
C GLY A 22 -34.14 7.99 11.09
N CYS A 23 -34.68 7.72 12.27
CA CYS A 23 -34.04 6.88 13.26
C CYS A 23 -34.04 5.43 12.74
N SER A 24 -32.85 4.84 12.56
CA SER A 24 -32.67 3.42 12.69
C SER A 24 -31.39 3.20 13.48
N SER A 25 -31.59 2.62 14.66
CA SER A 25 -30.57 2.13 15.55
C SER A 25 -29.99 0.84 14.99
N ASP A 26 -28.74 0.91 14.52
CA ASP A 26 -27.82 -0.22 14.57
C ASP A 26 -26.49 0.34 15.02
N ASP A 27 -26.17 0.01 16.27
CA ASP A 27 -25.03 0.49 17.04
C ASP A 27 -23.81 -0.37 16.69
N ASP A 28 -23.29 -0.21 15.45
CA ASP A 28 -21.95 -0.66 15.12
C ASP A 28 -20.97 0.39 15.62
N GLY A 29 -20.36 0.12 16.79
CA GLY A 29 -19.38 0.97 17.47
C GLY A 29 -18.10 1.18 16.66
N GLY A 30 -18.24 1.70 15.45
CA GLY A 30 -17.15 2.24 14.67
C GLY A 30 -16.64 3.51 15.35
N VAL A 31 -15.36 3.57 15.65
CA VAL A 31 -14.68 4.81 16.05
C VAL A 31 -14.95 5.83 14.96
N GLN A 32 -15.76 6.86 15.23
CA GLN A 32 -15.92 7.99 14.34
C GLN A 32 -14.58 8.72 14.26
N ILE A 33 -13.87 8.50 13.16
CA ILE A 33 -12.65 9.21 12.83
C ILE A 33 -13.06 10.61 12.39
N PRO A 34 -12.59 11.68 13.05
CA PRO A 34 -12.85 13.02 12.54
C PRO A 34 -12.31 13.12 11.10
N PRO A 35 -12.99 13.82 10.18
CA PRO A 35 -12.49 13.99 8.82
C PRO A 35 -11.09 14.60 8.88
N PRO A 36 -10.18 14.18 7.99
CA PRO A 36 -8.85 14.74 7.94
C PRO A 36 -8.95 16.27 7.82
N SER A 37 -8.16 16.98 8.63
CA SER A 37 -8.09 18.43 8.53
C SER A 37 -7.72 18.80 7.10
N THR A 38 -8.51 19.65 6.45
CA THR A 38 -8.25 20.15 5.09
C THR A 38 -7.07 21.14 5.01
N GLY A 39 -6.33 21.29 6.11
CA GLY A 39 -5.08 22.03 6.15
C GLY A 39 -3.99 21.20 5.45
N GLY A 40 -3.48 21.68 4.32
CA GLY A 40 -2.27 21.12 3.72
C GLY A 40 -1.17 21.02 4.77
N ASP A 41 -0.32 19.99 4.70
CA ASP A 41 0.89 19.90 5.50
C ASP A 41 1.60 21.26 5.42
N PRO A 42 1.79 21.99 6.54
CA PRO A 42 2.65 23.15 6.51
C PRO A 42 4.02 22.63 6.10
N VAL A 43 4.54 23.13 4.97
CA VAL A 43 5.77 22.63 4.34
C VAL A 43 6.96 22.63 5.30
N ASP A 44 6.86 23.37 6.40
CA ASP A 44 7.92 23.62 7.36
C ASP A 44 7.61 23.17 8.80
N ALA A 45 6.47 22.51 9.05
CA ALA A 45 6.16 22.08 10.42
C ALA A 45 7.05 20.92 10.84
N PRO A 46 7.61 20.94 12.08
CA PRO A 46 8.25 19.78 12.67
C PRO A 46 7.33 18.56 12.66
N TYR A 47 7.92 17.38 12.57
CA TYR A 47 7.11 16.16 12.64
C TYR A 47 6.48 16.00 14.04
N GLU A 48 5.18 15.76 14.06
CA GLU A 48 4.41 15.39 15.25
C GLU A 48 3.76 14.03 15.07
N ASP A 49 3.72 13.24 16.16
CA ASP A 49 3.06 11.94 16.15
C ASP A 49 1.55 12.14 15.90
N PRO A 50 0.89 11.34 15.03
CA PRO A 50 -0.52 11.57 14.69
C PRO A 50 -1.45 11.33 15.88
N GLU A 51 -2.54 12.09 15.92
CA GLU A 51 -3.58 11.93 16.93
C GLU A 51 -4.23 10.53 16.89
N GLY A 52 -4.70 10.09 18.05
CA GLY A 52 -5.40 8.81 18.21
C GLY A 52 -4.49 7.59 18.26
N LEU A 53 -3.17 7.78 18.32
CA LEU A 53 -2.19 6.74 18.60
C LEU A 53 -1.64 6.91 20.02
N THR A 54 -1.55 5.82 20.77
CA THR A 54 -0.77 5.77 22.01
C THR A 54 0.64 5.33 21.69
N ILE A 55 1.59 6.26 21.71
CA ILE A 55 3.00 5.94 21.46
C ILE A 55 3.54 5.17 22.69
N THR A 56 3.90 3.92 22.48
CA THR A 56 4.41 3.03 23.53
C THR A 56 5.92 3.08 23.67
N LYS A 57 6.63 3.38 22.59
CA LYS A 57 8.08 3.59 22.61
C LYS A 57 8.53 4.51 21.49
N ARG A 58 9.44 5.42 21.80
CA ARG A 58 10.27 6.17 20.86
C ARG A 58 11.63 5.52 20.79
N TYR A 59 12.10 5.23 19.58
CA TYR A 59 13.40 4.61 19.35
C TYR A 59 14.40 5.68 18.95
N ASP A 60 15.52 5.74 19.65
CA ASP A 60 16.56 6.75 19.43
C ASP A 60 17.73 6.22 18.59
N GLY A 61 18.63 7.13 18.18
CA GLY A 61 19.85 6.81 17.45
C GLY A 61 19.65 6.53 15.98
N TYR A 62 18.52 6.91 15.41
CA TYR A 62 18.28 6.96 13.97
C TYR A 62 18.87 8.24 13.36
N PRO A 63 19.10 8.29 12.04
CA PRO A 63 19.52 9.52 11.36
C PRO A 63 18.57 10.69 11.61
N GLU A 64 19.06 11.91 11.43
CA GLU A 64 18.22 13.10 11.42
C GLU A 64 17.07 12.92 10.42
N GLY A 65 15.88 13.46 10.71
CA GLY A 65 14.70 13.28 9.87
C GLY A 65 14.08 11.88 9.90
N VAL A 66 14.57 10.96 10.75
CA VAL A 66 13.99 9.61 10.88
C VAL A 66 13.38 9.42 12.27
N TYR A 67 12.07 9.18 12.28
CA TYR A 67 11.28 9.02 13.50
C TYR A 67 10.71 7.61 13.58
N VAL A 68 11.22 6.77 14.47
CA VAL A 68 10.76 5.38 14.65
C VAL A 68 10.01 5.23 15.97
N ARG A 69 8.81 4.64 15.90
CA ARG A 69 7.92 4.48 17.05
C ARG A 69 7.26 3.11 17.06
N SER A 70 6.89 2.64 18.24
CA SER A 70 5.83 1.64 18.41
C SER A 70 4.58 2.32 18.99
N PHE A 71 3.42 1.81 18.62
CA PHE A 71 2.14 2.40 19.02
C PHE A 71 1.10 1.33 19.33
N GLU A 72 0.10 1.75 20.09
CA GLU A 72 -1.15 1.05 20.27
C GLU A 72 -2.31 1.93 19.79
N MET A 73 -3.30 1.33 19.19
CA MET A 73 -4.56 1.95 18.84
C MET A 73 -5.69 1.11 19.43
N PRO A 74 -6.50 1.67 20.34
CA PRO A 74 -7.59 0.95 20.98
C PRO A 74 -8.70 0.62 19.97
N LEU A 75 -9.32 -0.53 20.15
CA LEU A 75 -10.49 -0.99 19.42
C LEU A 75 -11.64 -1.24 20.40
N SER A 76 -12.86 -1.38 19.88
CA SER A 76 -14.01 -1.78 20.67
C SER A 76 -13.78 -3.15 21.34
N GLY A 77 -14.49 -3.40 22.46
CA GLY A 77 -14.39 -4.68 23.18
C GLY A 77 -13.04 -4.92 23.87
N GLY A 78 -12.26 -3.87 24.15
CA GLY A 78 -10.98 -3.98 24.85
C GLY A 78 -9.83 -4.57 24.03
N GLN A 79 -10.02 -4.74 22.73
CA GLN A 79 -8.98 -5.13 21.80
C GLN A 79 -8.10 -3.92 21.44
N LYS A 80 -6.95 -4.20 20.84
CA LYS A 80 -6.03 -3.17 20.35
C LYS A 80 -5.30 -3.61 19.10
N ILE A 81 -4.90 -2.64 18.30
CA ILE A 81 -3.87 -2.80 17.27
C ILE A 81 -2.53 -2.43 17.90
N VAL A 82 -1.50 -3.23 17.68
CA VAL A 82 -0.12 -2.91 18.02
C VAL A 82 0.65 -2.77 16.71
N GLY A 83 1.37 -1.68 16.55
CA GLY A 83 2.10 -1.42 15.32
C GLY A 83 3.41 -0.67 15.56
N TYR A 84 4.16 -0.59 14.49
CA TYR A 84 5.43 0.10 14.37
C TYR A 84 5.35 1.00 13.15
N TYR A 85 5.94 2.18 13.26
CA TYR A 85 6.10 3.02 12.09
C TYR A 85 7.46 3.70 12.07
N ALA A 86 7.86 4.08 10.88
CA ALA A 86 8.94 5.00 10.64
C ALA A 86 8.43 6.13 9.74
N VAL A 87 8.77 7.37 10.09
CA VAL A 87 8.63 8.53 9.22
C VAL A 87 10.02 8.96 8.80
N LEU A 88 10.21 9.11 7.50
CA LEU A 88 11.45 9.55 6.87
C LEU A 88 11.20 10.92 6.23
N ASP A 89 11.84 11.96 6.73
CA ASP A 89 11.72 13.33 6.22
C ASP A 89 12.89 13.64 5.27
N PHE A 90 12.62 13.55 3.98
CA PHE A 90 13.62 13.73 2.92
C PHE A 90 14.03 15.21 2.68
N VAL A 91 13.33 16.15 3.31
CA VAL A 91 13.72 17.57 3.30
C VAL A 91 14.65 17.87 4.46
N GLU A 92 14.36 17.30 5.64
CA GLU A 92 15.22 17.39 6.82
C GLU A 92 16.55 16.65 6.60
N ASN A 93 16.49 15.49 5.93
CA ASN A 93 17.68 14.71 5.54
C ASN A 93 17.59 14.24 4.08
N PRO A 94 18.19 14.97 3.14
CA PRO A 94 18.15 14.61 1.71
C PRO A 94 18.99 13.37 1.35
N ASP A 95 19.86 12.90 2.26
CA ASP A 95 20.66 11.69 2.06
C ASP A 95 19.92 10.39 2.37
N LEU A 96 18.66 10.48 2.83
CA LEU A 96 17.81 9.31 3.04
C LEU A 96 17.50 8.59 1.72
N GLN A 97 17.51 7.27 1.80
CA GLN A 97 17.30 6.39 0.65
C GLN A 97 16.17 5.41 0.90
N PHE A 98 15.38 5.20 -0.15
CA PHE A 98 14.36 4.16 -0.28
C PHE A 98 14.89 3.12 -1.27
N LEU A 99 15.18 1.91 -0.80
CA LEU A 99 15.94 0.89 -1.54
C LEU A 99 15.19 -0.46 -1.57
N PRO A 100 14.25 -0.65 -2.51
CA PRO A 100 13.72 -1.98 -2.78
C PRO A 100 14.83 -2.93 -3.24
N ARG A 101 14.83 -4.16 -2.70
CA ARG A 101 15.86 -5.17 -2.99
C ARG A 101 15.22 -6.49 -3.38
N PHE A 102 15.84 -7.13 -4.37
CA PHE A 102 15.47 -8.45 -4.87
C PHE A 102 16.55 -9.48 -4.54
N SER A 103 16.13 -10.71 -4.28
CA SER A 103 17.03 -11.86 -4.15
C SER A 103 16.32 -13.17 -4.49
N THR A 104 17.04 -14.27 -4.57
CA THR A 104 16.46 -15.62 -4.70
C THR A 104 15.83 -16.15 -3.41
N GLY A 105 15.82 -15.35 -2.35
CA GLY A 105 15.17 -15.62 -1.07
C GLY A 105 16.07 -15.36 0.13
N LYS A 106 15.71 -14.36 0.94
CA LYS A 106 16.36 -14.00 2.18
C LYS A 106 15.32 -13.65 3.24
N LYS A 107 15.69 -13.77 4.51
CA LYS A 107 14.92 -13.19 5.62
C LYS A 107 15.11 -11.67 5.64
N PRO A 108 14.15 -10.86 6.14
CA PRO A 108 14.32 -9.41 6.30
C PRO A 108 15.58 -9.02 7.06
N THR A 109 15.90 -9.69 8.16
CA THR A 109 17.17 -9.46 8.89
C THR A 109 18.40 -9.81 8.06
N LYS A 110 18.29 -10.78 7.14
CA LYS A 110 19.40 -11.15 6.25
C LYS A 110 19.59 -10.13 5.12
N TYR A 111 18.51 -9.56 4.58
CA TYR A 111 18.62 -8.42 3.66
C TYR A 111 19.35 -7.26 4.34
N PHE A 112 19.00 -6.97 5.59
CA PHE A 112 19.64 -5.94 6.39
C PHE A 112 21.14 -6.21 6.54
N SER A 113 21.52 -7.39 7.06
CA SER A 113 22.92 -7.72 7.34
C SER A 113 23.80 -7.81 6.09
N ASP A 114 23.24 -8.27 4.96
CA ASP A 114 24.01 -8.37 3.71
C ASP A 114 24.28 -6.97 3.14
N HIS A 115 23.28 -6.09 3.12
CA HIS A 115 23.49 -4.72 2.64
C HIS A 115 24.46 -3.94 3.54
N LEU A 116 24.40 -4.16 4.86
CA LEU A 116 25.37 -3.59 5.78
C LEU A 116 26.79 -4.07 5.49
N ALA A 117 26.95 -5.34 5.11
CA ALA A 117 28.25 -5.92 4.76
C ALA A 117 28.82 -5.38 3.43
N GLU A 118 27.96 -4.89 2.51
CA GLU A 118 28.37 -4.19 1.30
C GLU A 118 29.03 -2.83 1.59
N GLY A 119 28.79 -2.28 2.79
CA GLY A 119 29.54 -1.14 3.35
C GLY A 119 29.22 0.22 2.73
N ALA A 120 28.20 0.29 1.88
CA ALA A 120 27.92 1.48 1.09
C ALA A 120 27.30 2.62 1.93
N ASP A 121 26.32 2.29 2.78
CA ASP A 121 25.44 3.27 3.41
C ASP A 121 25.25 3.01 4.91
N ASN A 122 24.71 4.00 5.61
CA ASN A 122 24.28 3.88 7.00
C ASN A 122 22.85 3.29 7.04
N LEU A 123 22.77 1.96 7.10
CA LEU A 123 21.50 1.24 7.12
C LEU A 123 20.83 1.34 8.49
N PHE A 124 19.52 1.61 8.51
CA PHE A 124 18.79 1.81 9.76
C PHE A 124 17.42 1.13 9.86
N LEU A 125 16.83 0.70 8.73
CA LEU A 125 15.52 0.07 8.72
C LEU A 125 15.39 -0.91 7.54
N ALA A 126 14.70 -2.04 7.76
CA ALA A 126 14.22 -2.88 6.68
C ALA A 126 12.81 -3.42 7.00
N VAL A 127 12.00 -3.58 5.96
CA VAL A 127 10.69 -4.23 6.02
C VAL A 127 10.54 -5.25 4.91
N ASN A 128 9.55 -6.15 5.02
CA ASN A 128 9.23 -7.08 3.94
C ASN A 128 8.79 -6.35 2.67
N GLY A 129 8.88 -7.03 1.54
CA GLY A 129 8.45 -6.53 0.24
C GLY A 129 7.05 -6.98 -0.18
N GLY A 130 6.88 -7.15 -1.51
CA GLY A 130 5.62 -7.52 -2.15
C GLY A 130 5.28 -9.00 -2.05
N PHE A 131 4.14 -9.37 -2.67
CA PHE A 131 3.65 -10.75 -2.66
C PHE A 131 4.57 -11.72 -3.39
N PHE A 132 4.58 -12.95 -2.92
CA PHE A 132 5.39 -14.02 -3.50
C PHE A 132 4.77 -15.40 -3.31
N VAL A 133 5.18 -16.35 -4.14
CA VAL A 133 4.85 -17.76 -3.99
C VAL A 133 5.91 -18.41 -3.10
N MET A 134 5.47 -19.15 -2.07
CA MET A 134 6.35 -19.87 -1.14
C MET A 134 6.88 -21.17 -1.78
N THR A 135 7.62 -21.04 -2.86
CA THR A 135 8.38 -22.13 -3.48
C THR A 135 9.81 -22.13 -2.95
N ALA A 136 10.63 -23.07 -3.37
CA ALA A 136 12.05 -23.12 -3.06
C ALA A 136 12.86 -23.09 -4.38
N PRO A 137 13.42 -21.95 -4.77
CA PRO A 137 13.42 -20.64 -4.12
C PRO A 137 12.04 -19.94 -4.20
N PRO A 138 11.74 -18.98 -3.30
CA PRO A 138 10.52 -18.19 -3.36
C PRO A 138 10.53 -17.29 -4.59
N ARG A 139 9.35 -17.10 -5.23
CA ARG A 139 9.22 -16.32 -6.47
C ARG A 139 8.28 -15.13 -6.27
N SER A 140 8.80 -13.92 -6.51
CA SER A 140 7.98 -12.71 -6.53
C SER A 140 7.03 -12.71 -7.73
N TYR A 141 5.83 -12.16 -7.55
CA TYR A 141 4.89 -11.87 -8.62
C TYR A 141 4.37 -10.42 -8.57
N CYS A 142 5.15 -9.54 -8.01
CA CYS A 142 4.90 -8.10 -7.95
C CYS A 142 6.04 -7.32 -8.60
N LEU A 143 5.76 -6.06 -8.93
CA LEU A 143 6.79 -5.17 -9.46
C LEU A 143 7.88 -4.92 -8.42
N LEU A 144 9.12 -4.96 -8.84
CA LEU A 144 10.26 -4.38 -8.14
C LEU A 144 11.21 -3.74 -9.14
N VAL A 145 11.52 -2.47 -8.92
CA VAL A 145 12.52 -1.69 -9.67
C VAL A 145 13.60 -1.25 -8.70
N SER A 146 14.86 -1.48 -9.07
CA SER A 146 16.04 -0.96 -8.36
C SER A 146 16.93 -0.27 -9.36
N ASP A 147 17.28 0.97 -9.09
CA ASP A 147 18.17 1.80 -9.93
C ASP A 147 17.69 1.85 -11.40
N GLY A 148 16.38 2.01 -11.60
CA GLY A 148 15.72 2.06 -12.91
C GLY A 148 15.62 0.70 -13.62
N VAL A 149 16.06 -0.40 -13.00
CA VAL A 149 16.02 -1.74 -13.58
C VAL A 149 14.88 -2.57 -12.97
N VAL A 150 14.04 -3.16 -13.80
CA VAL A 150 12.99 -4.09 -13.38
C VAL A 150 13.58 -5.43 -12.99
N ASN A 151 13.61 -5.74 -11.69
CA ASN A 151 14.13 -7.00 -11.16
C ASN A 151 13.04 -8.04 -10.90
N SER A 152 11.81 -7.62 -10.76
CA SER A 152 10.62 -8.46 -10.64
C SER A 152 9.44 -7.80 -11.33
N ARG A 153 8.60 -8.61 -11.96
CA ARG A 153 7.42 -8.16 -12.72
C ARG A 153 6.14 -8.68 -12.12
N PRO A 154 5.00 -7.98 -12.31
CA PRO A 154 3.70 -8.56 -12.03
C PRO A 154 3.49 -9.79 -12.92
N ASP A 155 3.17 -10.92 -12.31
CA ASP A 155 2.82 -12.13 -13.04
C ASP A 155 1.32 -12.19 -13.32
N PRO A 156 0.90 -12.86 -14.39
CA PRO A 156 -0.47 -13.31 -14.56
C PRO A 156 -0.87 -14.19 -13.37
N TYR A 157 -2.11 -14.10 -12.99
CA TYR A 157 -2.69 -14.95 -11.97
C TYR A 157 -3.53 -16.04 -12.65
N GLU A 158 -3.27 -17.30 -12.34
CA GLU A 158 -4.06 -18.43 -12.86
C GLU A 158 -5.12 -18.85 -11.85
N TRP A 159 -6.33 -19.00 -12.32
CA TRP A 159 -7.43 -19.55 -11.57
C TRP A 159 -7.99 -20.80 -12.20
N THR A 160 -8.10 -21.82 -11.40
CA THR A 160 -8.89 -23.02 -11.66
C THR A 160 -10.21 -22.92 -10.89
N GLY A 161 -11.26 -22.41 -11.53
CA GLY A 161 -12.60 -22.43 -10.97
C GLY A 161 -13.21 -23.83 -10.92
N PRO A 162 -14.44 -23.97 -10.45
CA PRO A 162 -15.16 -25.25 -10.45
C PRO A 162 -15.43 -25.79 -11.87
N SER A 163 -15.33 -24.93 -12.90
CA SER A 163 -15.29 -25.37 -14.30
C SER A 163 -13.84 -25.65 -14.67
N SER A 164 -13.56 -26.78 -15.22
CA SER A 164 -12.26 -27.35 -15.55
C SER A 164 -11.33 -26.55 -16.48
N SER A 165 -11.65 -25.31 -16.79
CA SER A 165 -10.81 -24.42 -17.61
C SER A 165 -10.15 -23.38 -16.73
N PRO A 166 -8.80 -23.32 -16.70
CA PRO A 166 -8.09 -22.25 -16.00
C PRO A 166 -8.34 -20.91 -16.69
N TYR A 167 -8.60 -19.88 -15.89
CA TYR A 167 -8.60 -18.49 -16.34
C TYR A 167 -7.27 -17.85 -15.97
N GLN A 168 -6.70 -17.07 -16.86
CA GLN A 168 -5.61 -16.17 -16.55
C GLN A 168 -6.15 -14.77 -16.35
N PHE A 169 -5.69 -14.12 -15.27
CA PHE A 169 -5.93 -12.73 -14.99
C PHE A 169 -4.63 -11.96 -15.08
N PHE A 170 -4.73 -10.70 -15.42
CA PHE A 170 -3.58 -9.82 -15.54
C PHE A 170 -3.77 -8.64 -14.60
N PRO A 171 -3.67 -8.85 -13.28
CA PRO A 171 -4.03 -7.85 -12.29
C PRO A 171 -3.05 -6.68 -12.33
N VAL A 172 -3.59 -5.50 -12.61
CA VAL A 172 -2.90 -4.23 -12.49
C VAL A 172 -2.96 -3.83 -11.02
N ARG A 173 -1.80 -3.83 -10.34
CA ARG A 173 -1.73 -3.66 -8.88
C ARG A 173 -1.01 -2.40 -8.47
N GLY A 174 -1.33 -1.92 -7.26
CA GLY A 174 -0.69 -0.76 -6.67
C GLY A 174 0.81 -0.97 -6.45
N ALA A 175 1.57 0.05 -6.77
CA ALA A 175 2.99 0.16 -6.49
C ALA A 175 3.34 1.58 -6.02
N MET A 176 4.40 1.69 -5.22
CA MET A 176 5.03 2.95 -4.85
C MET A 176 6.40 3.03 -5.49
N GLY A 177 6.70 4.17 -6.11
CA GLY A 177 7.98 4.46 -6.73
C GLY A 177 8.57 5.79 -6.26
N ARG A 178 9.90 5.90 -6.34
CA ARG A 178 10.65 7.15 -6.24
C ARG A 178 11.20 7.47 -7.61
N MET A 179 10.82 8.62 -8.13
CA MET A 179 11.18 9.08 -9.46
C MET A 179 12.60 9.69 -9.48
N ALA A 180 13.14 9.95 -10.68
CA ALA A 180 14.47 10.51 -10.85
C ALA A 180 14.61 11.92 -10.24
N ASP A 181 13.52 12.69 -10.15
CA ASP A 181 13.47 14.00 -9.49
C ASP A 181 13.34 13.92 -7.95
N GLY A 182 13.33 12.69 -7.41
CA GLY A 182 13.22 12.41 -5.98
C GLY A 182 11.80 12.33 -5.44
N LYS A 183 10.78 12.63 -6.24
CA LYS A 183 9.37 12.55 -5.81
C LYS A 183 8.90 11.12 -5.67
N PHE A 184 7.91 10.94 -4.79
CA PHE A 184 7.19 9.69 -4.64
C PHE A 184 5.92 9.72 -5.50
N GLU A 185 5.64 8.59 -6.14
CA GLU A 185 4.41 8.35 -6.87
C GLU A 185 3.83 7.00 -6.51
N THR A 186 2.51 6.90 -6.54
CA THR A 186 1.83 5.60 -6.58
C THR A 186 1.12 5.44 -7.91
N ALA A 187 1.18 4.23 -8.45
CA ALA A 187 0.52 3.88 -9.69
C ALA A 187 -0.07 2.48 -9.61
N TRP A 188 -1.14 2.22 -10.37
CA TRP A 188 -1.52 0.85 -10.70
C TRP A 188 -0.69 0.42 -11.91
N VAL A 189 0.06 -0.67 -11.77
CA VAL A 189 1.12 -1.00 -12.72
C VAL A 189 1.01 -2.42 -13.27
N TYR A 190 1.45 -2.57 -14.53
CA TYR A 190 1.72 -3.84 -15.15
C TYR A 190 2.89 -3.71 -16.15
N CYS A 191 3.68 -4.78 -16.29
CA CYS A 191 4.64 -4.87 -17.40
C CYS A 191 3.89 -5.44 -18.60
N VAL A 192 3.56 -4.57 -19.57
CA VAL A 192 2.62 -4.90 -20.66
C VAL A 192 3.17 -5.95 -21.62
N ALA A 193 2.28 -6.66 -22.32
CA ALA A 193 2.66 -7.82 -23.13
C ALA A 193 3.63 -7.51 -24.29
N ASP A 194 3.52 -6.33 -24.88
CA ASP A 194 4.36 -5.85 -25.98
C ASP A 194 5.61 -5.06 -25.50
N ASP A 195 5.75 -4.82 -24.19
CA ASP A 195 6.91 -4.18 -23.58
C ASP A 195 7.13 -4.69 -22.14
N ALA A 196 7.50 -5.95 -22.02
CA ALA A 196 7.59 -6.63 -20.74
C ALA A 196 8.79 -6.21 -19.86
N GLN A 197 9.68 -5.36 -20.36
CA GLN A 197 10.86 -4.90 -19.61
C GLN A 197 10.63 -3.57 -18.88
N ARG A 198 9.53 -2.89 -19.17
CA ARG A 198 9.19 -1.60 -18.56
C ARG A 198 7.80 -1.65 -17.92
N PRO A 199 7.61 -1.03 -16.74
CA PRO A 199 6.29 -0.92 -16.15
C PRO A 199 5.50 0.21 -16.80
N TYR A 200 4.20 -0.02 -16.96
CA TYR A 200 3.24 0.97 -17.39
C TYR A 200 2.26 1.26 -16.26
N ALA A 201 2.00 2.53 -16.02
CA ALA A 201 0.96 2.99 -15.12
C ALA A 201 -0.40 3.05 -15.82
N PHE A 202 -1.46 2.84 -15.06
CA PHE A 202 -2.84 2.92 -15.49
C PHE A 202 -3.62 3.85 -14.54
N PRO A 203 -4.66 4.56 -15.02
CA PRO A 203 -5.44 5.48 -14.20
C PRO A 203 -6.30 4.76 -13.14
N SER A 204 -6.52 3.47 -13.32
CA SER A 204 -7.26 2.59 -12.42
C SER A 204 -6.75 1.16 -12.54
N PRO A 205 -7.18 0.23 -11.67
CA PRO A 205 -6.91 -1.21 -11.81
C PRO A 205 -7.53 -1.85 -13.07
N LEU A 206 -7.97 -1.05 -14.04
CA LEU A 206 -8.71 -1.45 -15.22
C LEU A 206 -10.04 -2.13 -14.82
N ASP A 207 -10.58 -3.03 -15.65
CA ASP A 207 -11.83 -3.73 -15.36
C ASP A 207 -11.61 -5.03 -14.55
N ASN A 208 -10.76 -4.97 -13.54
CA ASN A 208 -10.39 -6.11 -12.71
C ASN A 208 -11.19 -6.18 -11.41
N ASP A 209 -12.50 -6.00 -11.46
CA ASP A 209 -13.37 -6.25 -10.30
C ASP A 209 -13.85 -7.70 -10.34
N GLU A 210 -13.44 -8.52 -9.36
CA GLU A 210 -13.84 -9.93 -9.28
C GLU A 210 -15.36 -10.14 -9.10
N ARG A 211 -16.08 -9.11 -8.65
CA ARG A 211 -17.54 -9.09 -8.56
C ARG A 211 -18.19 -8.97 -9.94
N ILE A 212 -17.43 -8.57 -10.95
CA ILE A 212 -17.89 -8.40 -12.32
C ILE A 212 -17.35 -9.55 -13.17
N PRO A 213 -18.21 -10.41 -13.76
CA PRO A 213 -17.77 -11.59 -14.52
C PRO A 213 -16.95 -11.28 -15.78
N SER A 214 -16.83 -10.02 -16.17
CA SER A 214 -16.18 -9.55 -17.40
C SER A 214 -14.82 -8.91 -17.21
N PHE A 215 -14.11 -9.21 -16.10
CA PHE A 215 -12.80 -8.63 -15.89
C PHE A 215 -11.76 -9.13 -16.90
N MET A 216 -10.66 -8.39 -17.04
CA MET A 216 -9.73 -8.42 -18.16
C MET A 216 -9.23 -9.84 -18.50
N PRO A 217 -9.61 -10.39 -19.67
CA PRO A 217 -9.25 -11.75 -20.07
C PRO A 217 -7.90 -11.83 -20.77
N SER A 218 -7.23 -10.72 -21.05
CA SER A 218 -5.97 -10.64 -21.78
C SER A 218 -5.01 -9.64 -21.13
N ALA A 219 -3.71 -9.90 -21.28
CA ALA A 219 -2.69 -8.99 -20.79
C ALA A 219 -2.84 -7.59 -21.43
N PRO A 220 -2.68 -6.51 -20.64
CA PRO A 220 -2.64 -5.17 -21.21
C PRO A 220 -1.43 -5.01 -22.12
N THR A 221 -1.54 -4.08 -23.08
CA THR A 221 -0.48 -3.70 -24.01
C THR A 221 -0.17 -2.21 -23.84
N SER A 222 0.92 -1.74 -24.45
CA SER A 222 1.25 -0.30 -24.48
C SER A 222 0.16 0.55 -25.16
N LYS A 223 -0.78 -0.08 -25.88
CA LYS A 223 -1.92 0.54 -26.56
C LYS A 223 -3.22 0.44 -25.76
N THR A 224 -3.20 -0.23 -24.63
CA THR A 224 -4.37 -0.28 -23.73
C THR A 224 -4.72 1.14 -23.30
N PRO A 225 -5.99 1.58 -23.37
CA PRO A 225 -6.38 2.94 -23.01
C PRO A 225 -5.90 3.30 -21.60
N GLY A 226 -5.23 4.45 -21.49
CA GLY A 226 -4.65 4.95 -20.24
C GLY A 226 -3.32 4.33 -19.84
N ALA A 227 -2.72 3.45 -20.66
CA ALA A 227 -1.38 2.95 -20.44
C ALA A 227 -0.35 4.08 -20.68
N GLU A 228 0.41 4.42 -19.66
CA GLU A 228 1.49 5.40 -19.70
C GLU A 228 2.78 4.77 -19.17
N LEU A 229 3.89 5.00 -19.87
CA LEU A 229 5.19 4.51 -19.43
C LEU A 229 5.52 5.10 -18.05
N TRP A 230 5.91 4.25 -17.10
CA TRP A 230 6.24 4.66 -15.74
C TRP A 230 7.69 4.26 -15.42
N GLU A 231 8.55 5.23 -15.18
CA GLU A 231 10.00 5.04 -15.08
C GLU A 231 10.56 5.45 -13.72
N PRO A 232 10.17 4.79 -12.62
CA PRO A 232 10.75 5.06 -11.32
C PRO A 232 12.20 4.57 -11.24
N GLN A 233 13.02 5.27 -10.47
CA GLN A 233 14.36 4.80 -10.13
C GLN A 233 14.31 3.66 -9.10
N GLN A 234 13.37 3.74 -8.17
CA GLN A 234 13.12 2.71 -7.16
C GLN A 234 11.62 2.46 -7.08
N ALA A 235 11.17 1.22 -7.11
CA ALA A 235 9.75 0.92 -6.90
C ALA A 235 9.52 -0.46 -6.29
N ILE A 236 8.42 -0.57 -5.52
CA ILE A 236 7.91 -1.83 -4.99
C ILE A 236 6.39 -1.87 -5.15
N GLY A 237 5.87 -2.99 -5.62
CA GLY A 237 4.45 -3.24 -5.74
C GLY A 237 3.99 -4.40 -4.87
N ALA A 238 2.73 -4.40 -4.60
CA ALA A 238 1.94 -5.54 -4.09
C ALA A 238 0.44 -5.23 -4.22
N GLY A 239 -0.06 -4.22 -3.52
CA GLY A 239 -1.47 -3.83 -3.47
C GLY A 239 -2.22 -4.33 -2.24
N PRO A 240 -3.43 -3.82 -2.04
CA PRO A 240 -4.07 -2.83 -2.86
C PRO A 240 -3.49 -1.42 -2.64
N MET A 241 -3.82 -0.50 -3.55
CA MET A 241 -3.76 0.92 -3.26
C MET A 241 -4.62 1.20 -2.04
N LEU A 242 -4.07 1.88 -1.03
CA LEU A 242 -4.79 2.21 0.20
C LEU A 242 -5.31 3.64 0.16
N VAL A 243 -4.45 4.56 -0.23
CA VAL A 243 -4.78 5.98 -0.34
C VAL A 243 -4.35 6.48 -1.72
N ARG A 244 -5.23 7.22 -2.38
CA ARG A 244 -4.97 7.95 -3.60
C ARG A 244 -5.63 9.31 -3.55
N ASP A 245 -4.86 10.35 -3.87
CA ASP A 245 -5.34 11.73 -3.90
C ASP A 245 -6.05 12.16 -2.60
N SER A 246 -5.52 11.73 -1.45
CA SER A 246 -6.08 11.96 -0.11
C SER A 246 -7.41 11.24 0.16
N LEU A 247 -7.77 10.25 -0.64
CA LEU A 247 -8.95 9.42 -0.44
C LEU A 247 -8.54 8.00 -0.04
N ASN A 248 -9.23 7.43 0.94
CA ASN A 248 -9.11 6.01 1.24
C ASN A 248 -9.82 5.20 0.16
N VAL A 249 -9.05 4.48 -0.64
CA VAL A 249 -9.54 3.67 -1.77
C VAL A 249 -9.33 2.17 -1.53
N ALA A 250 -8.96 1.79 -0.31
CA ALA A 250 -8.52 0.44 0.02
C ALA A 250 -9.54 -0.66 -0.28
N GLU A 251 -10.83 -0.42 0.00
CA GLU A 251 -11.90 -1.39 -0.22
C GLU A 251 -12.16 -1.62 -1.71
N ASP A 252 -12.35 -0.55 -2.48
CA ASP A 252 -12.58 -0.64 -3.92
C ASP A 252 -11.36 -1.24 -4.65
N SER A 253 -10.17 -0.75 -4.33
CA SER A 253 -8.92 -1.24 -4.91
C SER A 253 -8.68 -2.73 -4.60
N TYR A 254 -9.05 -3.20 -3.41
CA TYR A 254 -8.91 -4.58 -3.01
C TYR A 254 -9.62 -5.56 -3.96
N TYR A 255 -10.83 -5.25 -4.38
CA TYR A 255 -11.56 -6.06 -5.35
C TYR A 255 -11.04 -5.86 -6.77
N ARG A 256 -10.81 -4.62 -7.19
CA ARG A 256 -10.40 -4.29 -8.56
C ARG A 256 -8.97 -4.73 -8.89
N GLU A 257 -8.09 -4.81 -7.90
CA GLU A 257 -6.73 -5.33 -8.08
C GLU A 257 -6.67 -6.88 -8.03
N VAL A 258 -7.81 -7.55 -7.98
CA VAL A 258 -7.93 -9.03 -7.92
C VAL A 258 -7.08 -9.60 -6.77
N LEU A 259 -7.25 -9.05 -5.58
CA LEU A 259 -6.51 -9.47 -4.40
C LEU A 259 -7.33 -10.42 -3.53
N HIS A 260 -8.65 -10.35 -3.62
CA HIS A 260 -9.55 -11.38 -3.09
C HIS A 260 -9.87 -12.36 -4.21
N TYR A 261 -9.73 -13.61 -3.90
CA TYR A 261 -9.99 -14.60 -4.90
C TYR A 261 -10.52 -15.87 -4.26
N MET A 262 -11.80 -16.18 -4.46
CA MET A 262 -12.45 -17.44 -4.09
C MET A 262 -11.85 -18.15 -2.86
N GLY A 263 -11.53 -17.42 -1.81
CA GLY A 263 -10.91 -17.89 -0.59
C GLY A 263 -9.39 -18.08 -0.61
N GLN A 264 -8.71 -17.71 -1.69
CA GLN A 264 -7.25 -17.86 -1.83
C GLN A 264 -6.47 -16.53 -1.84
N GLY A 265 -7.15 -15.39 -1.96
CA GLY A 265 -6.52 -14.08 -1.91
C GLY A 265 -6.17 -13.62 -0.50
N ILE A 266 -5.63 -12.41 -0.40
CA ILE A 266 -5.46 -11.77 0.89
C ILE A 266 -6.84 -11.46 1.48
N ASN A 267 -7.01 -11.65 2.79
CA ASN A 267 -8.25 -11.24 3.45
C ASN A 267 -8.17 -9.74 3.80
N GLY A 268 -8.63 -8.88 2.88
CA GLY A 268 -8.57 -7.44 3.03
C GLY A 268 -9.45 -6.87 4.12
N MET A 269 -10.64 -7.45 4.29
CA MET A 269 -11.63 -7.03 5.28
C MET A 269 -11.39 -7.65 6.66
N GLY A 270 -10.56 -8.68 6.75
CA GLY A 270 -10.17 -9.30 8.00
C GLY A 270 -8.97 -8.60 8.65
N ARG A 271 -8.94 -8.61 9.98
CA ARG A 271 -7.79 -8.14 10.75
C ARG A 271 -6.62 -9.10 10.59
N ARG A 272 -5.48 -8.59 10.13
CA ARG A 272 -4.24 -9.34 9.87
C ARG A 272 -3.02 -8.48 10.18
N PRO A 273 -1.83 -9.10 10.34
CA PRO A 273 -0.58 -8.35 10.23
C PRO A 273 -0.49 -7.70 8.85
N ARG A 274 -0.07 -6.44 8.77
CA ARG A 274 0.04 -5.67 7.53
C ARG A 274 1.34 -4.87 7.50
N THR A 275 1.86 -4.69 6.30
CA THR A 275 2.98 -3.79 6.00
C THR A 275 2.54 -2.86 4.87
N ALA A 276 2.82 -1.57 4.98
CA ALA A 276 2.47 -0.62 3.94
C ALA A 276 3.40 0.60 3.93
N LEU A 277 3.40 1.30 2.80
CA LEU A 277 4.16 2.51 2.54
C LEU A 277 3.22 3.63 2.11
N GLY A 278 3.48 4.86 2.54
CA GLY A 278 2.75 6.05 2.12
C GLY A 278 3.66 7.26 1.99
N ALA A 279 3.19 8.31 1.29
CA ALA A 279 3.89 9.58 1.19
C ALA A 279 2.93 10.75 1.37
N THR A 280 3.45 11.84 1.98
CA THR A 280 2.68 13.09 2.20
C THR A 280 2.57 13.91 0.93
N ARG A 281 1.63 14.87 0.90
CA ARG A 281 1.36 15.75 -0.26
C ARG A 281 2.59 16.55 -0.68
N SER A 282 3.35 17.05 0.27
CA SER A 282 4.57 17.80 0.00
C SER A 282 5.70 16.96 -0.58
N GLN A 283 5.52 15.63 -0.68
CA GLN A 283 6.59 14.68 -1.03
C GLN A 283 7.76 14.68 -0.03
N ARG A 284 7.59 15.41 1.06
CA ARG A 284 8.59 15.59 2.09
C ARG A 284 8.82 14.31 2.87
N ARG A 285 7.72 13.61 3.24
CA ARG A 285 7.79 12.48 4.15
C ARG A 285 7.27 11.21 3.50
N MET A 286 8.05 10.13 3.70
CA MET A 286 7.56 8.77 3.52
C MET A 286 7.21 8.19 4.89
N VAL A 287 6.11 7.46 4.96
CA VAL A 287 5.65 6.74 6.14
C VAL A 287 5.66 5.25 5.86
N VAL A 288 6.30 4.49 6.74
CA VAL A 288 6.35 3.03 6.72
C VAL A 288 5.59 2.52 7.93
N ILE A 289 4.59 1.66 7.73
CA ILE A 289 3.80 1.10 8.84
C ILE A 289 3.84 -0.43 8.78
N VAL A 290 4.10 -1.06 9.92
CA VAL A 290 3.92 -2.49 10.14
C VAL A 290 3.02 -2.68 11.35
N CYS A 291 1.82 -3.22 11.14
CA CYS A 291 0.91 -3.61 12.21
C CYS A 291 1.04 -5.10 12.49
N ASN A 292 1.14 -5.46 13.75
CA ASN A 292 1.06 -6.83 14.20
C ASN A 292 -0.38 -7.34 14.11
N GLY A 293 -0.55 -8.63 14.14
CA GLY A 293 -1.82 -9.34 14.22
C GLY A 293 -1.59 -10.76 14.71
N ASP A 294 -2.55 -11.63 14.50
CA ASP A 294 -2.48 -13.04 14.89
C ASP A 294 -2.02 -13.24 16.36
N LYS A 295 -2.43 -12.31 17.22
CA LYS A 295 -2.10 -12.23 18.66
C LYS A 295 -0.64 -11.90 19.00
N VAL A 296 0.23 -11.62 18.02
CA VAL A 296 1.58 -11.12 18.31
C VAL A 296 1.47 -9.83 19.11
N GLN A 297 2.06 -9.79 20.29
CA GLN A 297 1.96 -8.70 21.28
C GLN A 297 0.49 -8.35 21.63
N SER A 298 -0.41 -9.33 21.61
CA SER A 298 -1.86 -9.16 21.83
C SER A 298 -2.56 -8.26 20.81
N SER A 299 -1.99 -8.05 19.63
CA SER A 299 -2.59 -7.28 18.55
C SER A 299 -3.73 -8.05 17.89
N ALA A 300 -4.86 -7.37 17.69
CA ALA A 300 -5.97 -7.90 16.91
C ALA A 300 -5.69 -7.93 15.39
N GLY A 301 -4.69 -7.18 14.93
CA GLY A 301 -4.47 -6.91 13.51
C GLY A 301 -5.24 -5.69 13.03
N ILE A 302 -4.99 -5.31 11.78
CA ILE A 302 -5.61 -4.16 11.11
C ILE A 302 -6.25 -4.58 9.79
N THR A 303 -7.40 -4.02 9.43
CA THR A 303 -8.02 -4.18 8.11
C THR A 303 -7.34 -3.24 7.11
N LEU A 304 -7.53 -3.48 5.80
CA LEU A 304 -6.98 -2.58 4.77
C LEU A 304 -7.62 -1.18 4.80
N PRO A 305 -8.95 -1.03 4.97
CA PRO A 305 -9.55 0.30 5.13
C PRO A 305 -9.02 1.06 6.36
N GLU A 306 -8.91 0.41 7.51
CA GLU A 306 -8.33 1.04 8.72
C GLU A 306 -6.86 1.46 8.51
N LEU A 307 -6.10 0.68 7.77
CA LEU A 307 -4.72 1.02 7.43
C LEU A 307 -4.67 2.24 6.49
N GLY A 308 -5.58 2.33 5.53
CA GLY A 308 -5.75 3.52 4.68
C GLY A 308 -6.06 4.77 5.51
N ASP A 309 -7.01 4.67 6.45
CA ASP A 309 -7.34 5.76 7.37
C ASP A 309 -6.16 6.16 8.26
N LEU A 310 -5.36 5.17 8.68
CA LEU A 310 -4.16 5.45 9.46
C LEU A 310 -3.14 6.27 8.64
N PHE A 311 -2.94 5.96 7.35
CA PHE A 311 -2.08 6.78 6.48
C PHE A 311 -2.61 8.21 6.31
N LEU A 312 -3.93 8.39 6.19
CA LEU A 312 -4.53 9.73 6.13
C LEU A 312 -4.25 10.56 7.40
N ARG A 313 -4.21 9.93 8.59
CA ARG A 313 -3.82 10.61 9.84
C ARG A 313 -2.36 11.07 9.84
N PHE A 314 -1.48 10.38 9.12
CA PHE A 314 -0.10 10.80 8.89
C PHE A 314 0.03 11.91 7.83
N GLY A 315 -1.07 12.43 7.27
CA GLY A 315 -1.07 13.41 6.18
C GLY A 315 -0.67 12.80 4.83
N CYS A 316 -0.66 11.49 4.69
CA CYS A 316 -0.35 10.84 3.42
C CYS A 316 -1.48 11.08 2.41
N VAL A 317 -1.11 11.42 1.19
CA VAL A 317 -2.02 11.57 0.05
C VAL A 317 -2.00 10.36 -0.87
N MET A 318 -1.06 9.47 -0.65
CA MET A 318 -0.87 8.23 -1.36
C MET A 318 -0.34 7.14 -0.41
N ALA A 319 -0.82 5.90 -0.55
CA ALA A 319 -0.30 4.75 0.18
C ALA A 319 -0.61 3.45 -0.54
N VAL A 320 0.28 2.47 -0.40
CA VAL A 320 0.13 1.13 -0.97
C VAL A 320 0.45 0.07 0.07
N ASN A 321 -0.35 -0.99 0.11
CA ASN A 321 -0.09 -2.16 0.95
C ASN A 321 0.97 -3.07 0.31
N LEU A 322 1.80 -3.67 1.14
CA LEU A 322 2.76 -4.72 0.78
C LEU A 322 2.27 -6.10 1.24
N ASP A 323 3.13 -7.11 1.20
CA ASP A 323 2.79 -8.42 1.76
C ASP A 323 2.57 -8.32 3.28
N GLY A 324 1.70 -9.17 3.77
CA GLY A 324 1.22 -9.16 5.15
C GLY A 324 1.32 -10.53 5.83
N GLY A 325 0.51 -10.71 6.87
CA GLY A 325 0.48 -11.94 7.63
C GLY A 325 1.84 -12.28 8.25
N GLY A 326 2.27 -13.52 8.11
CA GLY A 326 3.57 -13.96 8.63
C GLY A 326 4.80 -13.39 7.91
N SER A 327 4.60 -12.55 6.88
CA SER A 327 5.71 -11.83 6.22
C SER A 327 5.99 -10.48 6.86
N SER A 328 5.02 -9.90 7.60
CA SER A 328 5.12 -8.55 8.17
C SER A 328 6.30 -8.44 9.14
N ALA A 329 7.34 -7.76 8.73
CA ALA A 329 8.58 -7.62 9.47
C ALA A 329 9.02 -6.16 9.55
N PHE A 330 9.47 -5.74 10.73
CA PHE A 330 10.04 -4.42 10.99
C PHE A 330 11.41 -4.60 11.65
N VAL A 331 12.47 -4.48 10.87
CA VAL A 331 13.87 -4.66 11.30
C VAL A 331 14.45 -3.29 11.61
N GLY A 332 14.80 -3.06 12.87
CA GLY A 332 15.39 -1.80 13.33
C GLY A 332 16.89 -1.70 13.05
N ARG A 333 17.47 -0.58 13.42
CA ARG A 333 18.88 -0.20 13.16
C ARG A 333 19.92 -1.21 13.64
N GLU A 334 19.61 -2.02 14.64
CA GLU A 334 20.51 -3.08 15.14
C GLU A 334 20.38 -4.39 14.34
N GLY A 335 19.65 -4.39 13.21
CA GLY A 335 19.42 -5.59 12.42
C GLY A 335 18.49 -6.61 13.09
N THR A 336 17.73 -6.20 14.10
CA THR A 336 16.82 -7.07 14.86
C THR A 336 15.35 -6.72 14.59
N LEU A 337 14.48 -7.74 14.66
CA LEU A 337 13.05 -7.57 14.54
C LEU A 337 12.49 -6.83 15.76
N LEU A 338 11.92 -5.64 15.54
CA LEU A 338 11.27 -4.85 16.60
C LEU A 338 9.84 -5.30 16.85
N ASN A 339 9.15 -5.80 15.85
CA ASN A 339 7.72 -6.13 15.92
C ASN A 339 7.42 -7.51 16.55
N GLY A 340 8.44 -8.19 17.09
CA GLY A 340 8.25 -9.43 17.85
C GLY A 340 7.71 -10.61 17.01
N LEU A 341 7.90 -10.60 15.71
CA LEU A 341 7.53 -11.69 14.82
C LEU A 341 8.24 -12.98 15.28
N PRO A 342 7.52 -14.07 15.56
CA PRO A 342 8.13 -15.28 16.15
C PRO A 342 9.06 -16.02 15.19
N ALA A 343 8.85 -15.88 13.89
CA ALA A 343 9.70 -16.47 12.86
C ALA A 343 9.63 -15.65 11.57
N GLU A 344 10.76 -15.34 10.98
CA GLU A 344 10.86 -14.67 9.69
C GLU A 344 10.64 -15.67 8.54
N ARG A 345 9.89 -15.24 7.55
CA ARG A 345 9.81 -15.94 6.25
C ARG A 345 11.02 -15.60 5.38
N THR A 346 11.46 -16.57 4.60
CA THR A 346 12.34 -16.33 3.46
C THR A 346 11.51 -15.79 2.32
N MET A 347 11.88 -14.62 1.79
CA MET A 347 11.12 -13.89 0.77
C MET A 347 12.03 -13.32 -0.31
N PRO A 348 11.52 -13.12 -1.55
CA PRO A 348 12.34 -12.66 -2.67
C PRO A 348 12.56 -11.16 -2.68
N THR A 349 11.76 -10.39 -1.93
CA THR A 349 11.82 -8.93 -1.92
C THR A 349 11.74 -8.35 -0.52
N ALA A 350 12.47 -7.25 -0.29
CA ALA A 350 12.40 -6.43 0.91
C ALA A 350 12.60 -4.96 0.54
N VAL A 351 12.24 -4.07 1.45
CA VAL A 351 12.55 -2.64 1.35
C VAL A 351 13.52 -2.28 2.44
N ILE A 352 14.64 -1.68 2.06
CA ILE A 352 15.69 -1.22 2.95
C ILE A 352 15.68 0.30 2.93
N PHE A 353 15.97 0.90 4.08
CA PHE A 353 16.14 2.33 4.24
C PHE A 353 17.51 2.62 4.83
N ALA A 354 18.21 3.53 4.19
CA ALA A 354 19.56 3.89 4.52
C ALA A 354 19.77 5.40 4.43
N GLU A 355 20.90 5.87 4.93
CA GLU A 355 21.40 7.21 4.73
C GLU A 355 22.71 7.09 3.95
N LYS A 356 22.89 7.86 2.89
CA LYS A 356 24.15 7.98 2.17
C LYS A 356 25.28 8.38 3.11
N LYS A 357 26.46 7.76 2.96
CA LYS A 357 27.68 8.20 3.59
C LYS A 357 28.36 9.31 2.83
#